data_5226aeec4a56cb9e7b2bac01b4273d26
#
_entry.id   5226aeec4a56cb9e7b2bac01b4273d26
#
_cell.length_a   1.000
_cell.length_b   1.000
_cell.length_c   1.000
_cell.angle_alpha   90.00
_cell.angle_beta   90.00
_cell.angle_gamma   90.00
#
_symmetry.space_group_name_H-M   'P 1'
#
loop_
_entity.id
_entity.type
_entity.pdbx_description
1 polymer ?
#
loop_
_entity_poly.entity_id
_entity_poly.type
_entity_poly.pdbx_seq_one_letter_code
_entity_poly.pdbx_strand_id
1 'polypeptide(L)'
;MEQIHITLPDGSVKDVPKGTTPADVARSISPRLADAALVARVAAPASGKEAQEKNGEGELVDLRRPLDHDVKLQILTEKDPDSLFVFRHSAAHLLAAAVMELYPNVKLGIGPPIDTGFFYEFLREEPFTPADLAKIEKKMHELAAQDLPNERKLIPKPEALDLYKRSNQIFKCELVEEKATEPLVSFYTTGKFMDFCRGPHIPSTKRIQAFKLMNVAGAYWKGQEGNPQLQRIYAVAFFTQKELDEHLHRVEEAKRRDHRKLGVELDLFSIQEDAGPGLIFWHPKVGLIRKIV
;
A
#
# COMPACT_ATOMS: atom_id res chain seq x y z
N MET A 1 9.94 37.34 5.25
CA MET A 1 9.25 36.11 4.74
C MET A 1 8.17 35.80 5.76
N GLU A 2 7.01 35.39 5.31
CA GLU A 2 5.91 34.97 6.19
C GLU A 2 6.36 33.74 6.97
N GLN A 3 6.15 33.73 8.30
CA GLN A 3 6.49 32.59 9.17
C GLN A 3 5.24 31.85 9.56
N ILE A 4 5.39 30.57 9.79
CA ILE A 4 4.35 29.67 10.32
C ILE A 4 4.86 28.98 11.58
N HIS A 5 3.92 28.60 12.46
CA HIS A 5 4.19 27.93 13.72
C HIS A 5 3.93 26.43 13.60
N ILE A 6 4.96 25.62 13.82
CA ILE A 6 4.85 24.17 13.81
C ILE A 6 4.92 23.65 15.24
N THR A 7 3.82 23.08 15.73
CA THR A 7 3.78 22.41 17.04
C THR A 7 4.17 20.94 16.87
N LEU A 8 5.20 20.52 17.60
CA LEU A 8 5.69 19.14 17.64
C LEU A 8 4.96 18.30 18.71
N PRO A 9 5.07 16.95 18.68
CA PRO A 9 4.37 16.08 19.64
C PRO A 9 4.75 16.29 21.11
N ASP A 10 5.95 16.82 21.39
CA ASP A 10 6.42 17.17 22.73
C ASP A 10 5.91 18.52 23.22
N GLY A 11 5.06 19.20 22.44
CA GLY A 11 4.51 20.51 22.72
C GLY A 11 5.43 21.68 22.36
N SER A 12 6.64 21.42 21.90
CA SER A 12 7.54 22.48 21.43
C SER A 12 7.03 23.12 20.14
N VAL A 13 7.21 24.43 20.01
CA VAL A 13 6.82 25.20 18.82
C VAL A 13 8.07 25.66 18.09
N LYS A 14 8.08 25.47 16.77
CA LYS A 14 9.14 25.96 15.88
C LYS A 14 8.57 26.99 14.92
N ASP A 15 9.21 28.14 14.85
CA ASP A 15 8.93 29.17 13.85
C ASP A 15 9.77 28.89 12.61
N VAL A 16 9.10 28.66 11.50
CA VAL A 16 9.76 28.34 10.23
C VAL A 16 9.19 29.17 9.08
N PRO A 17 9.94 29.43 8.03
CA PRO A 17 9.41 30.05 6.83
C PRO A 17 8.23 29.26 6.24
N LYS A 18 7.21 29.94 5.78
CA LYS A 18 6.13 29.34 4.98
C LYS A 18 6.71 28.62 3.77
N GLY A 19 6.21 27.42 3.50
CA GLY A 19 6.75 26.53 2.47
C GLY A 19 7.81 25.55 2.97
N THR A 20 8.20 25.60 4.26
CA THR A 20 9.05 24.58 4.88
C THR A 20 8.37 23.21 4.80
N THR A 21 9.15 22.16 4.50
CA THR A 21 8.63 20.80 4.37
C THR A 21 8.79 19.99 5.67
N PRO A 22 7.97 18.95 5.89
CA PRO A 22 8.20 17.99 6.99
C PRO A 22 9.61 17.38 7.00
N ALA A 23 10.22 17.16 5.82
CA ALA A 23 11.60 16.70 5.71
C ALA A 23 12.61 17.71 6.26
N ASP A 24 12.39 19.02 6.01
CA ASP A 24 13.25 20.08 6.54
C ASP A 24 13.14 20.18 8.05
N VAL A 25 11.91 20.09 8.58
CA VAL A 25 11.67 20.03 10.01
C VAL A 25 12.35 18.83 10.65
N ALA A 26 12.21 17.62 10.08
CA ALA A 26 12.88 16.42 10.56
C ALA A 26 14.40 16.61 10.60
N ARG A 27 14.99 17.19 9.54
CA ARG A 27 16.42 17.48 9.43
C ARG A 27 16.88 18.51 10.49
N SER A 28 16.04 19.52 10.77
CA SER A 28 16.34 20.53 11.81
C SER A 28 16.32 19.97 13.23
N ILE A 29 15.62 18.82 13.45
CA ILE A 29 15.60 18.13 14.73
C ILE A 29 16.83 17.22 14.86
N SER A 30 17.04 16.31 13.92
CA SER A 30 18.25 15.51 13.86
C SER A 30 18.42 14.82 12.49
N PRO A 31 19.66 14.58 12.03
CA PRO A 31 19.92 13.77 10.84
C PRO A 31 19.33 12.37 10.92
N ARG A 32 19.39 11.73 12.10
CA ARG A 32 18.84 10.40 12.35
C ARG A 32 17.33 10.36 12.13
N LEU A 33 16.60 11.39 12.58
CA LEU A 33 15.15 11.48 12.35
C LEU A 33 14.85 11.70 10.87
N ALA A 34 15.61 12.56 10.19
CA ALA A 34 15.44 12.81 8.76
C ALA A 34 15.63 11.52 7.94
N ASP A 35 16.64 10.72 8.29
CA ASP A 35 16.90 9.44 7.62
C ASP A 35 15.82 8.39 7.92
N ALA A 36 15.26 8.38 9.13
CA ALA A 36 14.23 7.43 9.54
C ALA A 36 12.82 7.81 9.07
N ALA A 37 12.60 9.08 8.72
CA ALA A 37 11.29 9.61 8.35
C ALA A 37 10.75 8.95 7.07
N LEU A 38 9.46 8.58 7.09
CA LEU A 38 8.77 7.96 5.96
C LEU A 38 7.61 8.82 5.45
N VAL A 39 6.84 9.41 6.37
CA VAL A 39 5.64 10.20 6.11
C VAL A 39 5.45 11.15 7.28
N ALA A 40 4.63 12.18 7.12
CA ALA A 40 4.25 13.05 8.21
C ALA A 40 2.74 13.03 8.43
N ARG A 41 2.32 13.27 9.68
CA ARG A 41 0.94 13.58 10.02
C ARG A 41 0.83 15.06 10.31
N VAL A 42 -0.14 15.71 9.70
CA VAL A 42 -0.43 17.13 9.84
C VAL A 42 -1.86 17.30 10.33
N ALA A 43 -2.03 18.08 11.40
CA ALA A 43 -3.32 18.43 11.95
C ALA A 43 -3.43 19.95 12.18
N ALA A 44 -4.64 20.47 12.23
CA ALA A 44 -4.85 21.87 12.61
C ALA A 44 -4.31 22.13 14.03
N PRO A 45 -3.80 23.35 14.32
CA PRO A 45 -3.44 23.73 15.67
C PRO A 45 -4.67 23.62 16.59
N ALA A 46 -4.50 23.11 17.82
CA ALA A 46 -5.60 23.02 18.76
C ALA A 46 -6.05 24.44 19.16
N SER A 47 -7.27 24.80 18.83
CA SER A 47 -7.93 26.00 19.34
C SER A 47 -8.73 25.65 20.60
N GLY A 48 -8.27 26.08 21.78
CA GLY A 48 -9.04 25.99 23.03
C GLY A 48 -8.76 24.78 23.91
N LYS A 49 -9.50 24.65 25.02
CA LYS A 49 -9.31 23.70 26.12
C LYS A 49 -9.51 22.17 25.77
N GLU A 50 -9.68 21.79 24.54
CA GLU A 50 -9.91 20.41 24.09
C GLU A 50 -8.64 19.70 23.61
N ALA A 51 -7.49 20.09 24.12
CA ALA A 51 -6.18 19.49 23.83
C ALA A 51 -5.99 18.10 24.49
N GLN A 52 -7.02 17.29 24.70
CA GLN A 52 -6.87 15.89 25.00
C GLN A 52 -6.82 15.09 23.71
N GLU A 53 -5.60 14.85 23.28
CA GLU A 53 -5.21 14.18 22.05
C GLU A 53 -5.77 12.77 21.96
N LYS A 54 -6.60 12.54 20.94
CA LYS A 54 -6.65 11.22 20.33
C LYS A 54 -5.44 11.10 19.39
N ASN A 55 -4.46 10.33 19.78
CA ASN A 55 -3.36 9.95 18.87
C ASN A 55 -3.96 9.39 17.57
N GLY A 56 -3.67 10.04 16.43
CA GLY A 56 -4.14 9.59 15.12
C GLY A 56 -5.03 10.60 14.37
N GLU A 57 -5.40 11.73 14.96
CA GLU A 57 -6.13 12.80 14.24
C GLU A 57 -5.17 13.60 13.34
N GLY A 58 -5.51 13.73 12.07
CA GLY A 58 -4.76 14.51 11.07
C GLY A 58 -4.61 13.78 9.73
N GLU A 59 -4.21 14.53 8.73
CA GLU A 59 -3.92 14.04 7.37
C GLU A 59 -2.50 13.50 7.29
N LEU A 60 -2.32 12.33 6.67
CA LEU A 60 -0.99 11.85 6.30
C LEU A 60 -0.53 12.56 5.03
N VAL A 61 0.69 13.10 5.06
CA VAL A 61 1.25 13.87 3.96
C VAL A 61 2.68 13.43 3.64
N ASP A 62 3.07 13.61 2.37
CA ASP A 62 4.44 13.38 1.94
C ASP A 62 5.43 14.26 2.71
N LEU A 63 6.63 13.75 2.96
CA LEU A 63 7.68 14.53 3.62
C LEU A 63 8.12 15.78 2.82
N ARG A 64 7.85 15.82 1.52
CA ARG A 64 8.19 16.93 0.62
C ARG A 64 7.03 17.92 0.40
N ARG A 65 5.88 17.71 1.06
CA ARG A 65 4.74 18.63 0.94
C ARG A 65 5.04 19.95 1.66
N PRO A 66 5.03 21.09 0.97
CA PRO A 66 5.21 22.39 1.62
C PRO A 66 4.09 22.66 2.63
N LEU A 67 4.44 23.20 3.80
CA LEU A 67 3.53 23.67 4.83
C LEU A 67 3.32 25.16 4.66
N ASP A 68 2.08 25.63 4.57
CA ASP A 68 1.71 27.00 4.22
C ASP A 68 0.89 27.71 5.30
N HIS A 69 0.61 27.06 6.41
CA HIS A 69 -0.11 27.58 7.57
C HIS A 69 0.35 26.89 8.86
N ASP A 70 -0.07 27.39 9.99
CA ASP A 70 0.23 26.81 11.30
C ASP A 70 -0.35 25.40 11.41
N VAL A 71 0.47 24.45 11.91
CA VAL A 71 0.09 23.03 12.00
C VAL A 71 0.68 22.36 13.23
N LYS A 72 0.01 21.30 13.69
CA LYS A 72 0.65 20.25 14.47
C LYS A 72 1.29 19.25 13.50
N LEU A 73 2.57 18.95 13.70
CA LEU A 73 3.35 18.08 12.83
C LEU A 73 3.94 16.91 13.62
N GLN A 74 3.65 15.69 13.18
CA GLN A 74 4.30 14.48 13.66
C GLN A 74 5.04 13.81 12.51
N ILE A 75 6.34 13.57 12.66
CA ILE A 75 7.16 12.80 11.72
C ILE A 75 6.99 11.32 12.07
N LEU A 76 6.52 10.52 11.11
CA LEU A 76 6.29 9.10 11.28
C LEU A 76 7.45 8.29 10.69
N THR A 77 7.82 7.25 11.40
CA THR A 77 8.93 6.35 11.07
C THR A 77 8.42 4.91 10.98
N GLU A 78 9.26 3.94 10.70
CA GLU A 78 8.90 2.52 10.69
C GLU A 78 8.32 1.97 12.01
N LYS A 79 8.42 2.74 13.10
CA LYS A 79 7.80 2.38 14.38
C LYS A 79 6.31 2.68 14.46
N ASP A 80 5.82 3.49 13.55
CA ASP A 80 4.44 3.96 13.52
C ASP A 80 3.60 3.07 12.58
N PRO A 81 2.45 2.52 13.04
CA PRO A 81 1.64 1.61 12.22
C PRO A 81 1.19 2.20 10.89
N ASP A 82 0.84 3.50 10.88
CA ASP A 82 0.38 4.18 9.65
C ASP A 82 1.47 4.28 8.59
N SER A 83 2.74 4.26 8.99
CA SER A 83 3.86 4.23 8.05
C SER A 83 3.91 2.94 7.24
N LEU A 84 3.50 1.82 7.81
CA LEU A 84 3.44 0.54 7.09
C LEU A 84 2.38 0.57 5.98
N PHE A 85 1.26 1.24 6.23
CA PHE A 85 0.22 1.42 5.21
C PHE A 85 0.74 2.23 4.02
N VAL A 86 1.41 3.37 4.27
CA VAL A 86 2.02 4.21 3.24
C VAL A 86 3.17 3.49 2.52
N PHE A 87 3.95 2.71 3.26
CA PHE A 87 5.02 1.89 2.72
C PHE A 87 4.46 0.85 1.71
N ARG A 88 3.41 0.12 2.08
CA ARG A 88 2.72 -0.84 1.20
C ARG A 88 2.08 -0.18 -0.01
N HIS A 89 1.51 1.01 0.17
CA HIS A 89 1.00 1.80 -0.95
C HIS A 89 2.11 2.15 -1.94
N SER A 90 3.28 2.56 -1.45
CA SER A 90 4.44 2.84 -2.30
C SER A 90 5.01 1.57 -2.96
N ALA A 91 4.96 0.44 -2.27
CA ALA A 91 5.31 -0.86 -2.85
C ALA A 91 4.34 -1.29 -3.97
N ALA A 92 3.05 -0.94 -3.87
CA ALA A 92 2.09 -1.17 -4.94
C ALA A 92 2.42 -0.35 -6.20
N HIS A 93 2.89 0.90 -6.05
CA HIS A 93 3.37 1.69 -7.17
C HIS A 93 4.68 1.11 -7.77
N LEU A 94 5.58 0.60 -6.95
CA LEU A 94 6.78 -0.10 -7.42
C LEU A 94 6.43 -1.36 -8.22
N LEU A 95 5.43 -2.12 -7.78
CA LEU A 95 4.89 -3.26 -8.53
C LEU A 95 4.34 -2.81 -9.89
N ALA A 96 3.51 -1.76 -9.92
CA ALA A 96 2.95 -1.23 -11.16
C ALA A 96 4.04 -0.73 -12.11
N ALA A 97 5.06 -0.04 -11.60
CA ALA A 97 6.22 0.40 -12.37
C ALA A 97 6.96 -0.78 -13.01
N ALA A 98 7.22 -1.84 -12.24
CA ALA A 98 7.89 -3.05 -12.73
C ALA A 98 7.06 -3.77 -13.82
N VAL A 99 5.74 -3.88 -13.61
CA VAL A 99 4.84 -4.50 -14.59
C VAL A 99 4.80 -3.68 -15.88
N MET A 100 4.69 -2.36 -15.80
CA MET A 100 4.65 -1.49 -16.99
C MET A 100 5.96 -1.50 -17.79
N GLU A 101 7.12 -1.66 -17.12
CA GLU A 101 8.39 -1.81 -17.83
C GLU A 101 8.53 -3.14 -18.57
N LEU A 102 7.99 -4.22 -18.01
CA LEU A 102 8.04 -5.56 -18.62
C LEU A 102 6.91 -5.79 -19.63
N TYR A 103 5.76 -5.20 -19.40
CA TYR A 103 4.54 -5.41 -20.17
C TYR A 103 3.84 -4.07 -20.50
N PRO A 104 4.38 -3.28 -21.44
CA PRO A 104 3.94 -1.89 -21.69
C PRO A 104 2.48 -1.76 -22.15
N ASN A 105 1.87 -2.82 -22.67
CA ASN A 105 0.48 -2.81 -23.17
C ASN A 105 -0.57 -3.12 -22.08
N VAL A 106 -0.14 -3.41 -20.85
CA VAL A 106 -1.02 -3.67 -19.71
C VAL A 106 -1.81 -2.41 -19.34
N LYS A 107 -3.10 -2.58 -19.02
CA LYS A 107 -3.92 -1.48 -18.49
C LYS A 107 -3.99 -1.58 -16.98
N LEU A 108 -3.84 -0.44 -16.33
CA LEU A 108 -3.77 -0.31 -14.89
C LEU A 108 -5.17 -0.15 -14.28
N GLY A 109 -5.49 -0.98 -13.28
CA GLY A 109 -6.63 -0.79 -12.39
C GLY A 109 -6.24 0.05 -11.16
N ILE A 110 -6.46 -0.50 -9.97
CA ILE A 110 -6.12 0.13 -8.69
C ILE A 110 -5.09 -0.71 -7.92
N GLY A 111 -4.36 -0.05 -7.00
CA GLY A 111 -3.33 -0.69 -6.18
C GLY A 111 -3.36 -0.24 -4.73
N PRO A 112 -4.43 -0.56 -3.94
CA PRO A 112 -4.49 -0.18 -2.54
C PRO A 112 -3.61 -1.08 -1.67
N PRO A 113 -3.08 -0.57 -0.55
CA PRO A 113 -2.62 -1.38 0.56
C PRO A 113 -3.81 -2.08 1.24
N ILE A 114 -3.53 -3.23 1.85
CA ILE A 114 -4.46 -4.02 2.67
C ILE A 114 -3.77 -4.43 3.98
N ASP A 115 -4.53 -4.91 4.96
CA ASP A 115 -4.00 -5.28 6.28
C ASP A 115 -2.85 -6.30 6.22
N THR A 116 -2.91 -7.23 5.28
CA THR A 116 -1.91 -8.30 5.13
C THR A 116 -0.82 -8.01 4.11
N GLY A 117 -0.91 -6.89 3.37
CA GLY A 117 0.04 -6.57 2.30
C GLY A 117 -0.50 -5.48 1.36
N PHE A 118 -0.45 -5.76 0.08
CA PHE A 118 -1.00 -4.89 -0.96
C PHE A 118 -1.34 -5.72 -2.20
N PHE A 119 -2.05 -5.13 -3.13
CA PHE A 119 -2.20 -5.69 -4.47
C PHE A 119 -2.17 -4.57 -5.52
N TYR A 120 -2.06 -4.97 -6.78
CA TYR A 120 -2.35 -4.09 -7.90
C TYR A 120 -3.11 -4.86 -8.98
N GLU A 121 -4.08 -4.21 -9.62
CA GLU A 121 -4.94 -4.79 -10.66
C GLU A 121 -4.45 -4.41 -12.04
N PHE A 122 -4.44 -5.39 -12.93
CA PHE A 122 -3.99 -5.25 -14.30
C PHE A 122 -4.95 -5.92 -15.26
N LEU A 123 -5.27 -5.28 -16.38
CA LEU A 123 -5.86 -5.98 -17.52
C LEU A 123 -4.76 -6.32 -18.52
N ARG A 124 -4.56 -7.60 -18.73
CA ARG A 124 -3.65 -8.20 -19.71
C ARG A 124 -4.39 -9.32 -20.45
N GLU A 125 -4.16 -9.51 -21.74
CA GLU A 125 -4.79 -10.59 -22.54
C GLU A 125 -4.37 -11.96 -22.02
N GLU A 126 -3.06 -12.14 -21.81
CA GLU A 126 -2.52 -13.39 -21.27
C GLU A 126 -2.52 -13.38 -19.73
N PRO A 127 -2.87 -14.49 -19.07
CA PRO A 127 -2.74 -14.62 -17.62
C PRO A 127 -1.29 -14.49 -17.15
N PHE A 128 -1.08 -13.81 -16.01
CA PHE A 128 0.22 -13.84 -15.36
C PHE A 128 0.52 -15.22 -14.80
N THR A 129 1.69 -15.73 -15.14
CA THR A 129 2.19 -17.03 -14.69
C THR A 129 3.12 -16.90 -13.47
N PRO A 130 3.41 -17.98 -12.73
CA PRO A 130 4.44 -17.95 -11.68
C PRO A 130 5.82 -17.48 -12.19
N ALA A 131 6.15 -17.79 -13.44
CA ALA A 131 7.39 -17.33 -14.08
C ALA A 131 7.36 -15.81 -14.31
N ASP A 132 6.20 -15.23 -14.64
CA ASP A 132 6.05 -13.77 -14.75
C ASP A 132 6.19 -13.11 -13.40
N LEU A 133 5.61 -13.67 -12.33
CA LEU A 133 5.78 -13.14 -10.98
C LEU A 133 7.25 -13.08 -10.58
N ALA A 134 8.03 -14.12 -10.87
CA ALA A 134 9.47 -14.12 -10.58
C ALA A 134 10.23 -13.03 -11.35
N LYS A 135 9.86 -12.77 -12.62
CA LYS A 135 10.46 -11.70 -13.44
C LYS A 135 10.07 -10.31 -12.90
N ILE A 136 8.79 -10.14 -12.52
CA ILE A 136 8.29 -8.88 -11.96
C ILE A 136 8.98 -8.59 -10.62
N GLU A 137 9.08 -9.58 -9.73
CA GLU A 137 9.75 -9.43 -8.44
C GLU A 137 11.23 -9.04 -8.61
N LYS A 138 11.94 -9.67 -9.53
CA LYS A 138 13.32 -9.29 -9.89
C LYS A 138 13.37 -7.83 -10.37
N LYS A 139 12.46 -7.42 -11.26
CA LYS A 139 12.38 -6.05 -11.78
C LYS A 139 12.08 -5.04 -10.65
N MET A 140 11.21 -5.38 -9.71
CA MET A 140 10.96 -4.55 -8.52
C MET A 140 12.24 -4.33 -7.70
N HIS A 141 13.05 -5.37 -7.47
CA HIS A 141 14.35 -5.22 -6.79
C HIS A 141 15.32 -4.33 -7.57
N GLU A 142 15.37 -4.47 -8.91
CA GLU A 142 16.19 -3.61 -9.77
C GLU A 142 15.78 -2.12 -9.65
N LEU A 143 14.46 -1.84 -9.64
CA LEU A 143 13.94 -0.48 -9.49
C LEU A 143 14.14 0.06 -8.08
N ALA A 144 13.97 -0.78 -7.05
CA ALA A 144 14.22 -0.39 -5.66
C ALA A 144 15.68 0.00 -5.44
N ALA A 145 16.62 -0.72 -6.04
CA ALA A 145 18.06 -0.44 -5.96
C ALA A 145 18.46 0.88 -6.62
N GLN A 146 17.66 1.41 -7.55
CA GLN A 146 17.92 2.69 -8.22
C GLN A 146 17.60 3.91 -7.34
N ASP A 147 17.00 3.73 -6.16
CA ASP A 147 16.61 4.82 -5.24
C ASP A 147 15.75 5.90 -5.92
N LEU A 148 14.75 5.46 -6.68
CA LEU A 148 13.88 6.35 -7.44
C LEU A 148 13.00 7.17 -6.49
N PRO A 149 12.98 8.52 -6.61
CA PRO A 149 12.12 9.35 -5.78
C PRO A 149 10.65 9.13 -6.13
N ASN A 150 9.78 9.17 -5.10
CA ASN A 150 8.35 9.32 -5.28
C ASN A 150 8.00 10.82 -5.23
N GLU A 151 7.56 11.36 -6.35
CA GLU A 151 7.28 12.79 -6.47
C GLU A 151 5.81 13.04 -6.79
N ARG A 152 5.19 13.93 -6.03
CA ARG A 152 3.83 14.38 -6.27
C ARG A 152 3.81 15.49 -7.31
N LYS A 153 2.94 15.37 -8.31
CA LYS A 153 2.67 16.40 -9.32
C LYS A 153 1.18 16.72 -9.34
N LEU A 154 0.87 17.98 -9.48
CA LEU A 154 -0.51 18.45 -9.71
C LEU A 154 -0.65 18.78 -11.18
N ILE A 155 -1.59 18.14 -11.86
CA ILE A 155 -1.89 18.37 -13.28
C ILE A 155 -3.36 18.77 -13.44
N PRO A 156 -3.70 19.65 -14.41
CA PRO A 156 -5.10 19.93 -14.74
C PRO A 156 -5.85 18.66 -15.13
N LYS A 157 -7.09 18.50 -14.65
CA LYS A 157 -7.93 17.32 -14.94
C LYS A 157 -8.05 17.01 -16.44
N PRO A 158 -8.23 18.00 -17.34
CA PRO A 158 -8.27 17.73 -18.79
C PRO A 158 -6.96 17.14 -19.34
N GLU A 159 -5.80 17.63 -18.85
CA GLU A 159 -4.48 17.12 -19.24
C GLU A 159 -4.26 15.68 -18.74
N ALA A 160 -4.69 15.39 -17.50
CA ALA A 160 -4.67 14.05 -16.93
C ALA A 160 -5.47 13.04 -17.76
N LEU A 161 -6.67 13.43 -18.20
CA LEU A 161 -7.53 12.60 -19.04
C LEU A 161 -6.91 12.38 -20.42
N ASP A 162 -6.33 13.42 -21.04
CA ASP A 162 -5.68 13.32 -22.32
C ASP A 162 -4.46 12.39 -22.28
N LEU A 163 -3.64 12.48 -21.23
CA LEU A 163 -2.51 11.59 -20.98
C LEU A 163 -2.94 10.11 -20.93
N TYR A 164 -3.99 9.80 -20.19
CA TYR A 164 -4.48 8.41 -20.07
C TYR A 164 -5.20 7.93 -21.34
N LYS A 165 -5.89 8.81 -22.07
CA LYS A 165 -6.48 8.47 -23.39
C LYS A 165 -5.39 8.11 -24.40
N ARG A 166 -4.31 8.89 -24.49
CA ARG A 166 -3.18 8.62 -25.39
C ARG A 166 -2.45 7.31 -25.04
N SER A 167 -2.34 6.96 -23.75
CA SER A 167 -1.74 5.71 -23.31
C SER A 167 -2.72 4.54 -23.22
N ASN A 168 -3.98 4.72 -23.68
CA ASN A 168 -5.04 3.71 -23.65
C ASN A 168 -5.32 3.13 -22.26
N GLN A 169 -5.16 3.95 -21.20
CA GLN A 169 -5.39 3.57 -19.80
C GLN A 169 -6.86 3.85 -19.41
N ILE A 170 -7.78 3.05 -19.96
CA ILE A 170 -9.24 3.27 -19.87
C ILE A 170 -9.74 3.34 -18.41
N PHE A 171 -9.27 2.45 -17.52
CA PHE A 171 -9.69 2.44 -16.12
C PHE A 171 -9.19 3.66 -15.37
N LYS A 172 -8.01 4.18 -15.74
CA LYS A 172 -7.48 5.41 -15.14
C LYS A 172 -8.26 6.64 -15.59
N CYS A 173 -8.70 6.69 -16.85
CA CYS A 173 -9.64 7.72 -17.31
C CYS A 173 -10.90 7.74 -16.45
N GLU A 174 -11.54 6.58 -16.28
CA GLU A 174 -12.75 6.43 -15.48
C GLU A 174 -12.52 6.85 -14.00
N LEU A 175 -11.40 6.43 -13.41
CA LEU A 175 -11.05 6.83 -12.03
C LEU A 175 -10.84 8.35 -11.90
N VAL A 176 -10.19 9.00 -12.86
CA VAL A 176 -10.00 10.46 -12.85
C VAL A 176 -11.34 11.16 -13.00
N GLU A 177 -12.22 10.70 -13.90
CA GLU A 177 -13.56 11.28 -14.07
C GLU A 177 -14.41 11.21 -12.79
N GLU A 178 -14.40 10.06 -12.10
CA GLU A 178 -15.21 9.81 -10.91
C GLU A 178 -14.63 10.39 -9.62
N LYS A 179 -13.31 10.28 -9.44
CA LYS A 179 -12.66 10.57 -8.16
C LYS A 179 -12.04 11.96 -8.06
N ALA A 180 -11.75 12.59 -9.20
CA ALA A 180 -11.17 13.93 -9.22
C ALA A 180 -12.28 14.98 -9.18
N THR A 181 -12.57 15.50 -7.99
CA THR A 181 -13.54 16.59 -7.76
C THR A 181 -12.93 17.96 -8.01
N GLU A 182 -11.60 18.08 -7.83
CA GLU A 182 -10.84 19.32 -7.98
C GLU A 182 -10.35 19.53 -9.41
N PRO A 183 -10.13 20.78 -9.84
CA PRO A 183 -9.60 21.11 -11.16
C PRO A 183 -8.16 20.62 -11.37
N LEU A 184 -7.38 20.47 -10.28
CA LEU A 184 -6.04 19.89 -10.27
C LEU A 184 -6.08 18.51 -9.63
N VAL A 185 -5.52 17.53 -10.31
CA VAL A 185 -5.43 16.15 -9.85
C VAL A 185 -4.00 15.77 -9.50
N SER A 186 -3.83 15.04 -8.39
CA SER A 186 -2.52 14.59 -7.96
C SER A 186 -2.10 13.31 -8.67
N PHE A 187 -0.88 13.33 -9.15
CA PHE A 187 -0.15 12.20 -9.71
C PHE A 187 1.11 11.96 -8.89
N TYR A 188 1.55 10.70 -8.86
CA TYR A 188 2.85 10.36 -8.32
C TYR A 188 3.70 9.71 -9.38
N THR A 189 4.98 10.15 -9.45
CA THR A 189 5.97 9.56 -10.33
C THR A 189 6.95 8.71 -9.53
N THR A 190 7.31 7.54 -10.07
CA THR A 190 8.37 6.65 -9.58
C THR A 190 9.22 6.29 -10.79
N GLY A 191 10.33 6.99 -10.99
CA GLY A 191 11.12 6.90 -12.21
C GLY A 191 10.29 7.31 -13.45
N LYS A 192 10.12 6.38 -14.40
CA LYS A 192 9.31 6.60 -15.61
C LYS A 192 7.81 6.33 -15.40
N PHE A 193 7.47 5.63 -14.33
CA PHE A 193 6.08 5.34 -14.01
C PHE A 193 5.40 6.56 -13.42
N MET A 194 4.17 6.83 -13.87
CA MET A 194 3.32 7.89 -13.35
C MET A 194 1.89 7.39 -13.20
N ASP A 195 1.28 7.63 -12.05
CA ASP A 195 -0.07 7.20 -11.76
C ASP A 195 -0.91 8.25 -11.03
N PHE A 196 -2.21 8.30 -11.33
CA PHE A 196 -3.21 9.06 -10.58
C PHE A 196 -3.35 8.48 -9.18
N CYS A 197 -2.96 9.26 -8.18
CA CYS A 197 -2.95 8.84 -6.80
C CYS A 197 -3.11 10.02 -5.85
N ARG A 198 -3.81 9.80 -4.74
CA ARG A 198 -3.97 10.81 -3.68
C ARG A 198 -2.76 10.87 -2.75
N GLY A 199 -1.97 9.81 -2.71
CA GLY A 199 -0.85 9.67 -1.77
C GLY A 199 -1.31 9.36 -0.34
N PRO A 200 -0.44 9.63 0.65
CA PRO A 200 0.97 9.95 0.47
C PRO A 200 1.82 8.73 0.08
N HIS A 201 3.08 9.00 -0.25
CA HIS A 201 4.11 7.99 -0.52
C HIS A 201 5.35 8.20 0.33
N ILE A 202 6.12 7.13 0.57
CA ILE A 202 7.45 7.25 1.15
C ILE A 202 8.41 7.97 0.18
N PRO A 203 9.52 8.58 0.67
CA PRO A 203 10.36 9.46 -0.15
C PRO A 203 10.96 8.83 -1.41
N SER A 204 11.34 7.55 -1.36
CA SER A 204 11.95 6.85 -2.48
C SER A 204 11.78 5.34 -2.40
N THR A 205 12.09 4.65 -3.50
CA THR A 205 11.99 3.19 -3.60
C THR A 205 13.05 2.44 -2.80
N LYS A 206 14.16 3.08 -2.42
CA LYS A 206 15.29 2.46 -1.71
C LYS A 206 14.90 1.70 -0.44
N ARG A 207 13.87 2.17 0.25
CA ARG A 207 13.37 1.53 1.48
C ARG A 207 12.60 0.25 1.22
N ILE A 208 12.11 0.02 -0.01
CA ILE A 208 11.27 -1.13 -0.36
C ILE A 208 12.17 -2.29 -0.76
N GLN A 209 12.73 -3.01 0.23
CA GLN A 209 13.65 -4.12 0.01
C GLN A 209 13.03 -5.47 0.37
N ALA A 210 12.24 -5.53 1.44
CA ALA A 210 11.64 -6.74 1.96
C ALA A 210 10.19 -6.90 1.48
N PHE A 211 10.01 -7.52 0.32
CA PHE A 211 8.69 -7.80 -0.25
C PHE A 211 8.68 -9.15 -0.96
N LYS A 212 7.48 -9.69 -1.19
CA LYS A 212 7.25 -10.94 -1.91
C LYS A 212 5.95 -10.86 -2.70
N LEU A 213 5.99 -11.23 -3.99
CA LEU A 213 4.78 -11.48 -4.77
C LEU A 213 4.22 -12.85 -4.39
N MET A 214 2.93 -12.91 -4.05
CA MET A 214 2.34 -14.10 -3.47
C MET A 214 1.58 -14.94 -4.50
N ASN A 215 0.58 -14.34 -5.14
CA ASN A 215 -0.29 -15.02 -6.09
C ASN A 215 -1.03 -14.03 -6.99
N VAL A 216 -1.64 -14.58 -8.02
CA VAL A 216 -2.57 -13.86 -8.91
C VAL A 216 -3.97 -14.41 -8.72
N ALA A 217 -4.97 -13.53 -8.69
CA ALA A 217 -6.37 -13.89 -8.70
C ALA A 217 -7.15 -13.00 -9.68
N GLY A 218 -8.20 -13.54 -10.29
CA GLY A 218 -9.15 -12.76 -11.08
C GLY A 218 -10.01 -11.87 -10.19
N ALA A 219 -10.27 -10.64 -10.62
CA ALA A 219 -11.19 -9.73 -9.96
C ALA A 219 -11.93 -8.88 -10.99
N TYR A 220 -13.25 -8.82 -10.92
CA TYR A 220 -14.00 -7.93 -11.80
C TYR A 220 -13.75 -6.46 -11.44
N TRP A 221 -13.60 -5.62 -12.45
CA TRP A 221 -13.44 -4.18 -12.26
C TRP A 221 -14.57 -3.63 -11.37
N LYS A 222 -14.22 -2.92 -10.30
CA LYS A 222 -15.14 -2.40 -9.28
C LYS A 222 -16.03 -3.47 -8.62
N GLY A 223 -15.65 -4.76 -8.68
CA GLY A 223 -16.40 -5.85 -8.07
C GLY A 223 -17.72 -6.19 -8.78
N GLN A 224 -17.96 -5.74 -10.00
CA GLN A 224 -19.20 -5.98 -10.76
C GLN A 224 -18.95 -7.03 -11.85
N GLU A 225 -19.70 -8.12 -11.86
CA GLU A 225 -19.54 -9.24 -12.80
C GLU A 225 -19.73 -8.88 -14.28
N GLY A 226 -20.44 -7.79 -14.58
CA GLY A 226 -20.60 -7.28 -15.94
C GLY A 226 -19.38 -6.52 -16.48
N ASN A 227 -18.40 -6.18 -15.63
CA ASN A 227 -17.22 -5.44 -15.99
C ASN A 227 -16.07 -6.38 -16.41
N PRO A 228 -15.05 -5.86 -17.13
CA PRO A 228 -13.86 -6.65 -17.46
C PRO A 228 -13.22 -7.30 -16.25
N GLN A 229 -12.78 -8.54 -16.40
CA GLN A 229 -12.04 -9.26 -15.39
C GLN A 229 -10.56 -8.88 -15.45
N LEU A 230 -10.06 -8.28 -14.37
CA LEU A 230 -8.66 -7.92 -14.18
C LEU A 230 -7.92 -9.03 -13.45
N GLN A 231 -6.62 -9.00 -13.57
CA GLN A 231 -5.71 -9.87 -12.82
C GLN A 231 -5.12 -9.08 -11.68
N ARG A 232 -5.36 -9.53 -10.46
CA ARG A 232 -4.90 -8.90 -9.23
C ARG A 232 -3.67 -9.65 -8.73
N ILE A 233 -2.52 -8.98 -8.74
CA ILE A 233 -1.27 -9.51 -8.18
C ILE A 233 -1.23 -9.12 -6.71
N TYR A 234 -1.28 -10.11 -5.82
CA TYR A 234 -1.14 -9.93 -4.38
C TYR A 234 0.32 -10.00 -3.97
N ALA A 235 0.70 -9.14 -3.04
CA ALA A 235 2.04 -9.06 -2.51
C ALA A 235 2.05 -8.66 -1.03
N VAL A 236 3.14 -8.96 -0.37
CA VAL A 236 3.43 -8.50 1.00
C VAL A 236 4.69 -7.67 1.00
N ALA A 237 4.75 -6.67 1.91
CA ALA A 237 5.96 -5.88 2.13
C ALA A 237 6.07 -5.49 3.61
N PHE A 238 7.30 -5.48 4.09
CA PHE A 238 7.70 -5.18 5.46
C PHE A 238 8.92 -4.27 5.47
N PHE A 239 9.20 -3.63 6.59
CA PHE A 239 10.37 -2.77 6.70
C PHE A 239 11.68 -3.55 6.72
N THR A 240 11.65 -4.78 7.25
CA THR A 240 12.84 -5.62 7.38
C THR A 240 12.65 -7.00 6.75
N GLN A 241 13.75 -7.59 6.29
CA GLN A 241 13.75 -8.96 5.74
C GLN A 241 13.31 -9.97 6.81
N LYS A 242 13.70 -9.77 8.07
CA LYS A 242 13.29 -10.62 9.18
C LYS A 242 11.77 -10.69 9.35
N GLU A 243 11.09 -9.54 9.29
CA GLU A 243 9.61 -9.50 9.37
C GLU A 243 8.96 -10.21 8.18
N LEU A 244 9.52 -10.05 6.99
CA LEU A 244 9.05 -10.77 5.80
C LEU A 244 9.22 -12.29 5.97
N ASP A 245 10.39 -12.74 6.40
CA ASP A 245 10.69 -14.18 6.58
C ASP A 245 9.77 -14.80 7.65
N GLU A 246 9.56 -14.11 8.77
CA GLU A 246 8.63 -14.52 9.82
C GLU A 246 7.19 -14.60 9.30
N HIS A 247 6.77 -13.66 8.46
CA HIS A 247 5.45 -13.69 7.84
C HIS A 247 5.30 -14.87 6.89
N LEU A 248 6.26 -15.08 5.99
CA LEU A 248 6.26 -16.20 5.04
C LEU A 248 6.25 -17.54 5.75
N HIS A 249 7.04 -17.69 6.81
CA HIS A 249 7.05 -18.89 7.65
C HIS A 249 5.68 -19.15 8.28
N ARG A 250 5.02 -18.11 8.83
CA ARG A 250 3.65 -18.25 9.38
C ARG A 250 2.64 -18.68 8.33
N VAL A 251 2.72 -18.14 7.12
CA VAL A 251 1.83 -18.52 6.01
C VAL A 251 2.06 -19.97 5.60
N GLU A 252 3.30 -20.43 5.54
CA GLU A 252 3.63 -21.82 5.22
C GLU A 252 3.16 -22.78 6.31
N GLU A 253 3.41 -22.46 7.59
CA GLU A 253 2.90 -23.22 8.73
C GLU A 253 1.36 -23.28 8.74
N ALA A 254 0.67 -22.18 8.43
CA ALA A 254 -0.78 -22.16 8.32
C ALA A 254 -1.28 -23.11 7.21
N LYS A 255 -0.62 -23.12 6.06
CA LYS A 255 -0.93 -24.07 4.96
C LYS A 255 -0.68 -25.53 5.36
N ARG A 256 0.42 -25.79 6.08
CA ARG A 256 0.76 -27.12 6.59
C ARG A 256 -0.26 -27.61 7.62
N ARG A 257 -0.77 -26.69 8.44
CA ARG A 257 -1.76 -26.97 9.50
C ARG A 257 -3.21 -26.80 9.06
N ASP A 258 -3.47 -26.71 7.76
CA ASP A 258 -4.83 -26.61 7.25
C ASP A 258 -5.66 -27.80 7.74
N HIS A 259 -6.72 -27.51 8.51
CA HIS A 259 -7.58 -28.53 9.09
C HIS A 259 -8.21 -29.47 8.06
N ARG A 260 -8.45 -28.97 6.83
CA ARG A 260 -8.98 -29.80 5.73
C ARG A 260 -8.01 -30.88 5.32
N LYS A 261 -6.70 -30.54 5.27
CA LYS A 261 -5.62 -31.48 4.98
C LYS A 261 -5.40 -32.42 6.15
N LEU A 262 -5.19 -31.87 7.35
CA LEU A 262 -4.97 -32.67 8.55
C LEU A 262 -6.17 -33.52 8.93
N GLY A 263 -7.38 -33.06 8.66
CA GLY A 263 -8.62 -33.80 8.90
C GLY A 263 -8.67 -35.11 8.13
N VAL A 264 -8.24 -35.09 6.87
CA VAL A 264 -8.13 -36.29 6.01
C VAL A 264 -6.94 -37.16 6.41
N GLU A 265 -5.74 -36.57 6.54
CA GLU A 265 -4.52 -37.31 6.87
C GLU A 265 -4.57 -38.04 8.21
N LEU A 266 -5.21 -37.45 9.22
CA LEU A 266 -5.32 -37.99 10.56
C LEU A 266 -6.66 -38.72 10.83
N ASP A 267 -7.50 -38.85 9.83
CA ASP A 267 -8.83 -39.47 9.93
C ASP A 267 -9.67 -38.86 11.05
N LEU A 268 -9.81 -37.52 11.02
CA LEU A 268 -10.49 -36.75 12.07
C LEU A 268 -11.98 -36.53 11.78
N PHE A 269 -12.32 -36.34 10.53
CA PHE A 269 -13.68 -36.13 10.06
C PHE A 269 -13.83 -36.46 8.57
N SER A 270 -15.05 -36.67 8.13
CA SER A 270 -15.41 -36.82 6.72
C SER A 270 -16.60 -35.94 6.35
N ILE A 271 -16.72 -35.65 5.06
CA ILE A 271 -17.90 -35.07 4.44
C ILE A 271 -18.45 -36.14 3.51
N GLN A 272 -19.71 -36.53 3.72
CA GLN A 272 -20.37 -37.58 2.95
C GLN A 272 -21.33 -36.93 1.95
N GLU A 273 -21.14 -37.19 0.67
CA GLU A 273 -21.98 -36.62 -0.40
C GLU A 273 -23.45 -37.02 -0.24
N ASP A 274 -23.72 -38.26 0.17
CA ASP A 274 -25.07 -38.80 0.40
C ASP A 274 -25.81 -38.11 1.53
N ALA A 275 -25.11 -37.53 2.50
CA ALA A 275 -25.71 -36.82 3.63
C ALA A 275 -25.94 -35.33 3.34
N GLY A 276 -25.40 -34.81 2.26
CA GLY A 276 -25.49 -33.42 1.81
C GLY A 276 -24.23 -32.61 2.02
N PRO A 277 -24.00 -31.59 1.16
CA PRO A 277 -22.80 -30.75 1.22
C PRO A 277 -22.75 -29.96 2.53
N GLY A 278 -21.60 -29.98 3.19
CA GLY A 278 -21.32 -29.20 4.40
C GLY A 278 -21.64 -29.92 5.71
N LEU A 279 -22.19 -31.12 5.70
CA LEU A 279 -22.36 -31.93 6.92
C LEU A 279 -21.03 -32.66 7.24
N ILE A 280 -20.50 -32.34 8.44
CA ILE A 280 -19.23 -32.91 8.92
C ILE A 280 -19.53 -34.08 9.87
N PHE A 281 -18.99 -35.25 9.50
CA PHE A 281 -19.03 -36.46 10.36
C PHE A 281 -17.73 -36.54 11.15
N TRP A 282 -17.84 -36.37 12.47
CA TRP A 282 -16.70 -36.43 13.36
C TRP A 282 -16.34 -37.88 13.67
N HIS A 283 -15.10 -38.24 13.37
CA HIS A 283 -14.58 -39.57 13.67
C HIS A 283 -14.22 -39.70 15.18
N PRO A 284 -14.07 -40.91 15.71
CA PRO A 284 -13.99 -41.14 17.16
C PRO A 284 -12.93 -40.31 17.89
N LYS A 285 -11.78 -40.08 17.26
CA LYS A 285 -10.68 -39.28 17.85
C LYS A 285 -11.13 -37.85 18.16
N VAL A 286 -11.76 -37.18 17.20
CA VAL A 286 -12.24 -35.80 17.38
C VAL A 286 -13.53 -35.78 18.21
N GLY A 287 -14.40 -36.79 18.07
CA GLY A 287 -15.57 -36.95 18.90
C GLY A 287 -15.22 -36.98 20.39
N LEU A 288 -14.15 -37.67 20.76
CA LEU A 288 -13.62 -37.68 22.14
C LEU A 288 -13.10 -36.31 22.58
N ILE A 289 -12.29 -35.64 21.75
CA ILE A 289 -11.74 -34.31 22.06
C ILE A 289 -12.88 -33.31 22.29
N ARG A 290 -13.92 -33.30 21.45
CA ARG A 290 -15.10 -32.43 21.60
C ARG A 290 -15.89 -32.63 22.89
N LYS A 291 -15.79 -33.80 23.53
CA LYS A 291 -16.43 -34.06 24.81
C LYS A 291 -15.62 -33.56 25.99
N ILE A 292 -14.30 -33.40 25.82
CA ILE A 292 -13.37 -32.97 26.85
C ILE A 292 -13.23 -31.44 26.90
N VAL A 293 -13.36 -30.76 25.74
CA VAL A 293 -13.33 -29.30 25.59
C VAL A 293 -14.75 -28.73 25.60
#